data_c41e8c0bc0a8fc6a11bdcf5491c2c505
#
_entry.id   c41e8c0bc0a8fc6a11bdcf5491c2c505
#
_cell.length_a   1.000
_cell.length_b   1.000
_cell.length_c   1.000
_cell.angle_alpha   90.00
_cell.angle_beta   90.00
_cell.angle_gamma   90.00
#
_symmetry.space_group_name_H-M   'P 1'
#
loop_
_entity.id
_entity.type
_entity.pdbx_description
1 polymer ?
#
loop_
_entity_poly.entity_id
_entity_poly.type
_entity_poly.pdbx_seq_one_letter_code
_entity_poly.pdbx_strand_id
1 'polypeptide(L)'
;MPLNRVENGTEIPLRFNDEHWNQVFKRYDTDNDGYISIRELNNLVESREYEHDIPSHVVAEIHRRADLNEDGRLDLQEFINMIHQPHLRPIFGHLVSRYIHFVVPQGGRDRSQTDGQYEDEYTCCPPPVGMILISLVELILFCVDLAKGSKYTVTGPVGQVLIYDPSRRYEAWRYITYMFVHIGYLHLIVNLCVQILLGTPLEMVHRWWRVLIIYFAGVAAGSLGTSITDPTVKLAGASGGVYSLITAHISTIIMNWREMEYPLLQLAIFLIITGCDVGTAIYDRYVLDINEHIGYAAHLAGAIAGLLVGINILRNIRVTRKERVIWWISIVAYITLMAIAIIWNAAFSSYFPPQNFNRLDTN
;
A
#
# COMPACT_ATOMS: atom_id res chain seq x y z
N MET A 1 -9.55 44.27 29.05
CA MET A 1 -10.87 43.73 29.47
C MET A 1 -11.15 42.54 28.54
N PRO A 2 -11.29 41.34 29.05
CA PRO A 2 -11.60 40.20 28.22
C PRO A 2 -13.10 40.24 27.89
N LEU A 3 -13.43 40.17 26.60
CA LEU A 3 -14.79 40.02 26.13
C LEU A 3 -15.24 38.58 26.35
N ASN A 4 -15.91 38.35 27.50
CA ASN A 4 -16.68 37.13 27.71
C ASN A 4 -17.94 37.18 26.82
N ARG A 5 -18.00 36.33 25.81
CA ARG A 5 -19.26 35.97 25.17
C ARG A 5 -19.63 34.57 25.64
N VAL A 6 -20.61 34.52 26.50
CA VAL A 6 -21.23 33.28 27.01
C VAL A 6 -22.27 32.86 25.96
N GLU A 7 -22.02 31.80 25.24
CA GLU A 7 -23.09 30.98 24.67
C GLU A 7 -22.74 29.50 24.92
N ASN A 8 -23.60 28.91 25.78
CA ASN A 8 -23.61 27.48 26.14
C ASN A 8 -22.37 26.90 26.87
N GLY A 9 -22.10 27.38 28.07
CA GLY A 9 -21.85 26.55 29.24
C GLY A 9 -20.59 25.70 29.33
N THR A 10 -19.54 25.92 28.51
CA THR A 10 -18.23 25.31 28.76
C THR A 10 -17.13 26.28 28.35
N GLU A 11 -16.60 27.03 29.35
CA GLU A 11 -15.32 27.73 29.19
C GLU A 11 -14.22 26.67 28.97
N ILE A 12 -13.63 26.62 27.77
CA ILE A 12 -12.44 25.82 27.50
C ILE A 12 -11.26 26.64 28.05
N PRO A 13 -10.51 26.16 29.08
CA PRO A 13 -9.37 26.90 29.60
C PRO A 13 -8.27 26.94 28.53
N LEU A 14 -7.81 28.16 28.21
CA LEU A 14 -6.64 28.41 27.35
C LEU A 14 -5.44 27.62 27.87
N ARG A 15 -4.90 26.71 27.09
CA ARG A 15 -3.70 25.94 27.42
C ARG A 15 -2.46 26.80 27.17
N PHE A 16 -1.36 26.51 27.86
CA PHE A 16 -0.07 27.21 27.81
C PHE A 16 0.53 27.41 26.38
N ASN A 17 -0.03 26.75 25.38
CA ASN A 17 0.38 26.86 23.98
C ASN A 17 -0.45 27.87 23.15
N ASP A 18 -1.54 28.39 23.70
CA ASP A 18 -2.49 29.26 22.98
C ASP A 18 -1.97 30.69 22.84
N GLU A 19 -1.02 31.09 23.67
CA GLU A 19 -0.39 32.40 23.60
C GLU A 19 0.51 32.54 22.36
N HIS A 20 1.18 31.44 21.95
CA HIS A 20 1.91 31.36 20.71
C HIS A 20 0.95 31.49 19.50
N TRP A 21 -0.14 30.76 19.50
CA TRP A 21 -1.12 30.80 18.41
C TRP A 21 -1.87 32.13 18.33
N ASN A 22 -2.06 32.80 19.42
CA ASN A 22 -2.57 34.17 19.43
C ASN A 22 -1.60 35.18 18.79
N GLN A 23 -0.29 34.97 18.95
CA GLN A 23 0.71 35.78 18.26
C GLN A 23 0.75 35.45 16.75
N VAL A 24 0.60 34.16 16.38
CA VAL A 24 0.49 33.73 14.98
C VAL A 24 -0.77 34.32 14.34
N PHE A 25 -1.92 34.23 14.98
CA PHE A 25 -3.17 34.82 14.52
C PHE A 25 -3.00 36.33 14.23
N LYS A 26 -2.48 37.12 15.19
CA LYS A 26 -2.21 38.56 15.02
C LYS A 26 -1.21 38.89 13.91
N ARG A 27 -0.30 37.96 13.59
CA ARG A 27 0.69 38.16 12.52
C ARG A 27 0.07 38.04 11.15
N TYR A 28 -0.94 37.18 11.00
CA TYR A 28 -1.58 36.87 9.73
C TYR A 28 -2.93 37.57 9.52
N ASP A 29 -3.54 38.11 10.58
CA ASP A 29 -4.59 39.13 10.52
C ASP A 29 -3.97 40.45 10.04
N THR A 30 -3.78 40.56 8.71
CA THR A 30 -2.98 41.63 8.10
C THR A 30 -3.75 42.97 8.04
N ASP A 31 -5.07 42.91 8.01
CA ASP A 31 -5.94 44.11 7.99
C ASP A 31 -6.41 44.49 9.40
N ASN A 32 -6.07 43.69 10.42
CA ASN A 32 -6.43 43.86 11.83
C ASN A 32 -7.95 43.95 12.06
N ASP A 33 -8.73 43.20 11.29
CA ASP A 33 -10.18 43.14 11.44
C ASP A 33 -10.62 42.15 12.56
N GLY A 34 -9.65 41.42 13.14
CA GLY A 34 -9.88 40.43 14.20
C GLY A 34 -10.28 39.04 13.71
N TYR A 35 -10.15 38.77 12.42
CA TYR A 35 -10.50 37.52 11.75
C TYR A 35 -9.37 37.10 10.82
N ILE A 36 -9.35 35.82 10.44
CA ILE A 36 -8.51 35.28 9.37
C ILE A 36 -9.38 34.94 8.18
N SER A 37 -9.24 35.68 7.10
CA SER A 37 -9.87 35.40 5.82
C SER A 37 -9.19 34.22 5.09
N ILE A 38 -9.86 33.64 4.09
CA ILE A 38 -9.26 32.59 3.21
C ILE A 38 -7.94 33.07 2.59
N ARG A 39 -7.83 34.35 2.23
CA ARG A 39 -6.61 34.92 1.62
C ARG A 39 -5.46 34.97 2.64
N GLU A 40 -5.74 35.32 3.87
CA GLU A 40 -4.77 35.37 4.95
C GLU A 40 -4.36 33.98 5.42
N LEU A 41 -5.29 33.03 5.45
CA LEU A 41 -4.98 31.63 5.71
C LEU A 41 -4.10 31.03 4.59
N ASN A 42 -4.32 31.38 3.32
CA ASN A 42 -3.42 30.99 2.23
C ASN A 42 -2.02 31.58 2.44
N ASN A 43 -1.89 32.83 2.84
CA ASN A 43 -0.59 33.46 3.12
C ASN A 43 0.13 32.79 4.30
N LEU A 44 -0.60 32.35 5.33
CA LEU A 44 -0.08 31.56 6.45
C LEU A 44 0.52 30.25 5.97
N VAL A 45 -0.21 29.53 5.10
CA VAL A 45 0.17 28.22 4.56
C VAL A 45 1.34 28.33 3.57
N GLU A 46 1.38 29.40 2.77
CA GLU A 46 2.46 29.67 1.81
C GLU A 46 3.72 30.24 2.49
N SER A 47 3.63 30.68 3.75
CA SER A 47 4.80 31.14 4.49
C SER A 47 5.77 29.97 4.72
N ARG A 48 7.06 30.18 4.41
CA ARG A 48 8.13 29.17 4.48
C ARG A 48 8.37 28.56 5.87
N GLU A 49 7.66 28.99 6.90
CA GLU A 49 7.71 28.41 8.24
C GLU A 49 7.02 27.02 8.29
N TYR A 50 6.15 26.72 7.32
CA TYR A 50 5.50 25.42 7.16
C TYR A 50 5.89 24.86 5.79
N GLU A 51 6.80 23.94 5.77
CA GLU A 51 7.57 23.40 4.65
C GLU A 51 6.74 22.61 3.59
N HIS A 52 5.45 22.89 3.42
CA HIS A 52 4.58 22.13 2.52
C HIS A 52 3.63 23.06 1.76
N ASP A 53 3.69 23.03 0.43
CA ASP A 53 2.68 23.61 -0.46
C ASP A 53 1.33 22.92 -0.25
N ILE A 54 0.49 23.47 0.61
CA ILE A 54 -0.90 23.00 0.74
C ILE A 54 -1.69 23.64 -0.39
N PRO A 55 -2.36 22.85 -1.27
CA PRO A 55 -3.15 23.39 -2.35
C PRO A 55 -4.26 24.34 -1.87
N SER A 56 -4.53 25.42 -2.59
CA SER A 56 -5.49 26.46 -2.20
C SER A 56 -6.91 25.95 -1.96
N HIS A 57 -7.32 24.88 -2.64
CA HIS A 57 -8.63 24.25 -2.42
C HIS A 57 -8.69 23.49 -1.09
N VAL A 58 -7.57 22.92 -0.62
CA VAL A 58 -7.49 22.29 0.71
C VAL A 58 -7.55 23.35 1.80
N VAL A 59 -6.89 24.50 1.59
CA VAL A 59 -6.99 25.64 2.51
C VAL A 59 -8.41 26.16 2.60
N ALA A 60 -9.12 26.26 1.45
CA ALA A 60 -10.52 26.65 1.41
C ALA A 60 -11.44 25.65 2.16
N GLU A 61 -11.18 24.35 2.03
CA GLU A 61 -11.92 23.31 2.75
C GLU A 61 -11.60 23.30 4.26
N ILE A 62 -10.34 23.52 4.64
CA ILE A 62 -9.94 23.70 6.05
C ILE A 62 -10.64 24.90 6.65
N HIS A 63 -10.63 26.03 5.94
CA HIS A 63 -11.31 27.25 6.34
C HIS A 63 -12.81 26.99 6.55
N ARG A 64 -13.49 26.41 5.55
CA ARG A 64 -14.91 26.09 5.62
C ARG A 64 -15.31 25.17 6.77
N ARG A 65 -14.44 24.21 7.13
CA ARG A 65 -14.66 23.30 8.29
C ARG A 65 -14.39 23.94 9.62
N ALA A 66 -13.52 24.93 9.63
CA ALA A 66 -13.14 25.65 10.85
C ALA A 66 -14.12 26.79 11.18
N ASP A 67 -14.74 27.34 10.15
CA ASP A 67 -15.80 28.37 10.24
C ASP A 67 -17.09 27.72 10.76
N LEU A 68 -17.28 27.75 12.07
CA LEU A 68 -18.42 27.11 12.74
C LEU A 68 -19.68 27.96 12.72
N ASN A 69 -19.53 29.27 12.59
CA ASN A 69 -20.63 30.22 12.55
C ASN A 69 -21.09 30.57 11.13
N GLU A 70 -20.37 30.02 10.10
CA GLU A 70 -20.63 30.20 8.67
C GLU A 70 -20.60 31.67 8.20
N ASP A 71 -19.79 32.52 8.85
CA ASP A 71 -19.66 33.93 8.48
C ASP A 71 -18.60 34.18 7.36
N GLY A 72 -17.90 33.12 6.93
CA GLY A 72 -16.88 33.14 5.87
C GLY A 72 -15.51 33.61 6.37
N ARG A 73 -15.28 33.69 7.66
CA ARG A 73 -14.05 34.14 8.31
C ARG A 73 -13.75 33.28 9.53
N LEU A 74 -12.51 33.22 9.97
CA LEU A 74 -12.13 32.53 11.20
C LEU A 74 -11.85 33.54 12.31
N ASP A 75 -12.63 33.50 13.38
CA ASP A 75 -12.28 34.22 14.60
C ASP A 75 -11.15 33.51 15.34
N LEU A 76 -10.57 34.17 16.39
CA LEU A 76 -9.48 33.60 17.15
C LEU A 76 -9.81 32.23 17.77
N GLN A 77 -11.06 32.01 18.20
CA GLN A 77 -11.48 30.78 18.84
C GLN A 77 -11.61 29.65 17.80
N GLU A 78 -12.15 29.94 16.65
CA GLU A 78 -12.26 29.01 15.51
C GLU A 78 -10.88 28.65 14.98
N PHE A 79 -9.98 29.63 14.86
CA PHE A 79 -8.59 29.41 14.48
C PHE A 79 -7.85 28.51 15.49
N ILE A 80 -7.96 28.76 16.79
CA ILE A 80 -7.39 27.93 17.85
C ILE A 80 -7.99 26.52 17.82
N ASN A 81 -9.30 26.39 17.67
CA ASN A 81 -9.98 25.10 17.55
C ASN A 81 -9.51 24.33 16.32
N MET A 82 -9.33 25.00 15.17
CA MET A 82 -8.80 24.41 13.96
C MET A 82 -7.42 23.80 14.19
N ILE A 83 -6.52 24.51 14.86
CA ILE A 83 -5.16 24.04 15.15
C ILE A 83 -5.13 22.88 16.14
N HIS A 84 -6.06 22.85 17.10
CA HIS A 84 -6.15 21.80 18.10
C HIS A 84 -6.97 20.58 17.69
N GLN A 85 -7.56 20.56 16.47
CA GLN A 85 -8.28 19.38 16.00
C GLN A 85 -7.36 18.14 15.92
N PRO A 86 -7.78 17.00 16.51
CA PRO A 86 -6.93 15.81 16.63
C PRO A 86 -6.50 15.20 15.28
N HIS A 87 -7.14 15.60 14.17
CA HIS A 87 -6.83 15.11 12.82
C HIS A 87 -5.52 15.65 12.24
N LEU A 88 -4.91 16.67 12.86
CA LEU A 88 -3.63 17.26 12.42
C LEU A 88 -2.41 16.70 13.17
N ARG A 89 -2.60 15.76 14.11
CA ARG A 89 -1.50 15.14 14.85
C ARG A 89 -1.59 13.61 14.87
N PRO A 90 -0.92 12.92 13.91
CA PRO A 90 -0.20 11.74 14.35
C PRO A 90 1.25 11.79 13.88
N ILE A 91 2.17 11.44 14.78
CA ILE A 91 3.59 11.19 14.49
C ILE A 91 3.74 10.20 13.32
N PHE A 92 2.82 9.24 13.19
CA PHE A 92 2.69 8.36 12.03
C PHE A 92 2.29 9.12 10.74
N GLY A 93 1.49 10.18 10.82
CA GLY A 93 1.07 10.97 9.67
C GLY A 93 2.24 11.63 8.95
N HIS A 94 3.24 12.13 9.67
CA HIS A 94 4.42 12.74 9.06
C HIS A 94 5.31 11.72 8.32
N LEU A 95 5.50 10.52 8.87
CA LEU A 95 6.27 9.46 8.21
C LEU A 95 5.54 8.94 6.98
N VAL A 96 4.22 8.71 7.09
CA VAL A 96 3.38 8.26 5.98
C VAL A 96 3.27 9.34 4.91
N SER A 97 3.08 10.61 5.29
CA SER A 97 3.06 11.74 4.36
C SER A 97 4.40 11.90 3.62
N ARG A 98 5.53 11.86 4.33
CA ARG A 98 6.88 11.89 3.70
C ARG A 98 7.10 10.70 2.77
N TYR A 99 6.66 9.51 3.17
CA TYR A 99 6.74 8.33 2.33
C TYR A 99 5.85 8.46 1.08
N ILE A 100 4.62 8.94 1.22
CA ILE A 100 3.71 9.21 0.10
C ILE A 100 4.32 10.26 -0.83
N HIS A 101 4.83 11.37 -0.31
CA HIS A 101 5.53 12.39 -1.10
C HIS A 101 6.77 11.84 -1.82
N PHE A 102 7.49 10.91 -1.21
CA PHE A 102 8.65 10.27 -1.83
C PHE A 102 8.25 9.31 -2.96
N VAL A 103 7.16 8.53 -2.78
CA VAL A 103 6.77 7.44 -3.70
C VAL A 103 5.80 7.92 -4.78
N VAL A 104 5.09 9.03 -4.52
CA VAL A 104 4.07 9.56 -5.43
C VAL A 104 4.67 10.59 -6.36
N PRO A 105 4.37 10.49 -7.67
CA PRO A 105 4.77 11.50 -8.63
C PRO A 105 4.16 12.86 -8.27
N GLN A 106 4.99 13.86 -8.13
CA GLN A 106 4.56 15.25 -7.91
C GLN A 106 4.08 15.79 -9.26
N GLY A 107 2.81 16.14 -9.39
CA GLY A 107 2.26 16.75 -10.60
C GLY A 107 3.14 17.93 -11.03
N GLY A 108 3.63 17.88 -12.29
CA GLY A 108 4.57 18.88 -12.81
C GLY A 108 4.04 20.30 -12.68
N ARG A 109 4.94 21.26 -12.55
CA ARG A 109 4.71 22.73 -12.39
C ARG A 109 3.72 23.38 -13.38
N ASP A 110 3.24 22.66 -14.36
CA ASP A 110 2.28 23.13 -15.36
C ASP A 110 0.85 22.67 -14.99
N ARG A 111 0.29 23.34 -13.98
CA ARG A 111 -1.06 23.12 -13.42
C ARG A 111 -2.21 23.29 -14.46
N SER A 112 -1.93 23.75 -15.68
CA SER A 112 -2.96 24.01 -16.68
C SER A 112 -3.37 22.80 -17.52
N GLN A 113 -2.69 21.65 -17.40
CA GLN A 113 -2.94 20.44 -18.21
C GLN A 113 -3.09 19.15 -17.42
N THR A 114 -2.95 19.15 -16.11
CA THR A 114 -3.22 17.99 -15.25
C THR A 114 -4.70 17.97 -14.92
N ASP A 115 -5.35 16.87 -15.24
CA ASP A 115 -6.66 16.54 -14.72
C ASP A 115 -6.52 16.52 -13.18
N GLY A 116 -7.09 17.53 -12.50
CA GLY A 116 -6.92 17.80 -11.06
C GLY A 116 -7.37 16.66 -10.12
N GLN A 117 -7.80 15.54 -10.67
CA GLN A 117 -8.25 14.36 -9.95
C GLN A 117 -7.10 13.59 -9.25
N TYR A 118 -5.83 13.78 -9.62
CA TYR A 118 -4.74 13.00 -9.01
C TYR A 118 -4.29 13.59 -7.67
N GLU A 119 -4.32 14.91 -7.53
CA GLU A 119 -3.98 15.61 -6.29
C GLU A 119 -5.13 15.63 -5.27
N ASP A 120 -6.39 15.58 -5.73
CA ASP A 120 -7.59 15.57 -4.89
C ASP A 120 -7.88 14.22 -4.23
N GLU A 121 -7.20 13.15 -4.62
CA GLU A 121 -7.50 11.79 -4.18
C GLU A 121 -6.64 11.22 -3.04
N TYR A 122 -5.76 12.02 -2.43
CA TYR A 122 -5.06 11.65 -1.18
C TYR A 122 -5.99 11.66 0.04
N THR A 123 -7.23 11.31 -0.15
CA THR A 123 -8.15 11.21 0.95
C THR A 123 -8.12 9.80 1.54
N CYS A 124 -8.04 9.70 2.89
CA CYS A 124 -8.34 8.45 3.59
C CYS A 124 -9.83 8.05 3.45
N CYS A 125 -10.54 8.54 2.46
CA CYS A 125 -11.92 8.20 2.15
C CYS A 125 -12.04 7.74 0.68
N PRO A 126 -12.28 6.45 0.43
CA PRO A 126 -12.44 5.37 1.42
C PRO A 126 -11.13 4.98 2.10
N PRO A 127 -11.15 4.55 3.37
CA PRO A 127 -9.94 4.20 4.10
C PRO A 127 -9.21 3.02 3.43
N PRO A 128 -7.86 2.96 3.53
CA PRO A 128 -7.05 1.88 2.98
C PRO A 128 -7.22 0.61 3.83
N VAL A 129 -8.29 -0.13 3.60
CA VAL A 129 -8.67 -1.27 4.43
C VAL A 129 -8.27 -2.64 3.87
N GLY A 130 -7.94 -2.73 2.57
CA GLY A 130 -7.73 -4.01 1.89
C GLY A 130 -6.56 -4.79 2.48
N MET A 131 -5.38 -4.18 2.54
CA MET A 131 -4.18 -4.83 3.10
C MET A 131 -4.31 -5.08 4.60
N ILE A 132 -4.96 -4.18 5.34
CA ILE A 132 -5.23 -4.37 6.77
C ILE A 132 -6.13 -5.58 7.00
N LEU A 133 -7.19 -5.74 6.22
CA LEU A 133 -8.11 -6.88 6.34
C LEU A 133 -7.41 -8.20 5.99
N ILE A 134 -6.63 -8.26 4.90
CA ILE A 134 -5.86 -9.46 4.55
C ILE A 134 -4.88 -9.80 5.66
N SER A 135 -4.11 -8.83 6.15
CA SER A 135 -3.16 -9.01 7.25
C SER A 135 -3.83 -9.53 8.53
N LEU A 136 -5.02 -9.04 8.84
CA LEU A 136 -5.79 -9.52 9.99
C LEU A 136 -6.22 -10.98 9.82
N VAL A 137 -6.67 -11.36 8.62
CA VAL A 137 -7.04 -12.75 8.32
C VAL A 137 -5.84 -13.68 8.42
N GLU A 138 -4.68 -13.28 7.87
CA GLU A 138 -3.43 -14.03 7.98
C GLU A 138 -3.01 -14.26 9.45
N LEU A 139 -3.07 -13.19 10.26
CA LEU A 139 -2.78 -13.27 11.68
C LEU A 139 -3.73 -14.21 12.43
N ILE A 140 -5.03 -14.11 12.19
CA ILE A 140 -6.04 -14.96 12.82
C ILE A 140 -5.80 -16.44 12.47
N LEU A 141 -5.60 -16.74 11.18
CA LEU A 141 -5.39 -18.11 10.71
C LEU A 141 -4.07 -18.70 11.24
N PHE A 142 -3.02 -17.90 11.33
CA PHE A 142 -1.78 -18.29 11.99
C PHE A 142 -2.00 -18.61 13.48
N CYS A 143 -2.78 -17.80 14.20
CA CYS A 143 -3.11 -18.06 15.59
C CYS A 143 -3.93 -19.35 15.78
N VAL A 144 -4.79 -19.70 14.82
CA VAL A 144 -5.54 -20.98 14.85
C VAL A 144 -4.59 -22.17 14.74
N ASP A 145 -3.64 -22.15 13.81
CA ASP A 145 -2.64 -23.22 13.67
C ASP A 145 -1.70 -23.27 14.89
N LEU A 146 -1.30 -22.12 15.41
CA LEU A 146 -0.48 -22.00 16.61
C LEU A 146 -1.16 -22.64 17.84
N ALA A 147 -2.45 -22.39 18.04
CA ALA A 147 -3.23 -22.95 19.14
C ALA A 147 -3.34 -24.48 19.08
N LYS A 148 -3.14 -25.08 17.89
CA LYS A 148 -3.05 -26.53 17.68
C LYS A 148 -1.63 -27.09 17.74
N GLY A 149 -0.65 -26.29 18.17
CA GLY A 149 0.74 -26.67 18.29
C GLY A 149 1.56 -26.66 17.00
N SER A 150 0.99 -26.20 15.88
CA SER A 150 1.64 -26.15 14.57
C SER A 150 2.39 -24.84 14.35
N LYS A 151 3.48 -24.63 15.11
CA LYS A 151 4.24 -23.37 15.11
C LYS A 151 5.19 -23.22 13.92
N TYR A 152 5.90 -24.32 13.57
CA TYR A 152 6.92 -24.36 12.53
C TYR A 152 6.63 -25.44 11.47
N THR A 153 5.41 -25.91 11.43
CA THR A 153 4.97 -26.95 10.51
C THR A 153 3.63 -26.57 9.87
N VAL A 154 3.27 -27.24 8.81
CA VAL A 154 1.96 -27.06 8.13
C VAL A 154 0.95 -28.16 8.50
N THR A 155 1.14 -28.75 9.67
CA THR A 155 0.28 -29.85 10.17
C THR A 155 -1.00 -29.36 10.87
N GLY A 156 -1.12 -28.07 11.10
CA GLY A 156 -2.34 -27.47 11.65
C GLY A 156 -3.52 -27.51 10.70
N PRO A 157 -4.74 -27.29 11.22
CA PRO A 157 -5.98 -27.38 10.43
C PRO A 157 -6.03 -26.40 9.27
N VAL A 158 -5.47 -25.20 9.42
CA VAL A 158 -5.39 -24.19 8.37
C VAL A 158 -4.37 -24.61 7.32
N GLY A 159 -3.15 -24.99 7.75
CA GLY A 159 -2.07 -25.42 6.86
C GLY A 159 -2.49 -26.60 5.98
N GLN A 160 -3.13 -27.63 6.55
CA GLN A 160 -3.56 -28.80 5.79
C GLN A 160 -4.57 -28.49 4.69
N VAL A 161 -5.47 -27.52 4.90
CA VAL A 161 -6.54 -27.17 3.96
C VAL A 161 -6.11 -26.13 2.95
N LEU A 162 -5.30 -25.15 3.36
CA LEU A 162 -5.03 -23.94 2.55
C LEU A 162 -3.67 -23.92 1.85
N ILE A 163 -2.68 -24.73 2.29
CA ILE A 163 -1.36 -24.78 1.65
C ILE A 163 -1.47 -25.23 0.19
N TYR A 164 -0.66 -24.64 -0.70
CA TYR A 164 -0.50 -25.22 -2.04
C TYR A 164 0.23 -26.56 -1.95
N ASP A 165 -0.39 -27.61 -2.48
CA ASP A 165 0.13 -28.96 -2.47
C ASP A 165 0.08 -29.52 -3.94
N PRO A 166 1.25 -29.80 -4.55
CA PRO A 166 1.30 -30.30 -5.92
C PRO A 166 0.64 -31.66 -6.11
N SER A 167 0.46 -32.45 -5.04
CA SER A 167 -0.33 -33.70 -5.10
C SER A 167 -1.84 -33.49 -5.01
N ARG A 168 -2.29 -32.25 -4.80
CA ARG A 168 -3.72 -31.85 -4.66
C ARG A 168 -4.09 -30.71 -5.61
N ARG A 169 -3.52 -30.67 -6.80
CA ARG A 169 -3.73 -29.57 -7.78
C ARG A 169 -5.16 -29.45 -8.27
N TYR A 170 -5.97 -30.50 -8.17
CA TYR A 170 -7.41 -30.47 -8.43
C TYR A 170 -8.17 -29.56 -7.44
N GLU A 171 -7.60 -29.28 -6.27
CA GLU A 171 -8.12 -28.33 -5.28
C GLU A 171 -7.68 -26.90 -5.67
N ALA A 172 -8.32 -26.34 -6.70
CA ALA A 172 -7.90 -25.09 -7.33
C ALA A 172 -7.78 -23.87 -6.37
N TRP A 173 -8.53 -23.87 -5.27
CA TRP A 173 -8.42 -22.80 -4.26
C TRP A 173 -7.02 -22.70 -3.67
N ARG A 174 -6.24 -23.77 -3.59
CA ARG A 174 -4.90 -23.80 -3.01
C ARG A 174 -3.90 -22.92 -3.75
N TYR A 175 -4.15 -22.64 -5.04
CA TYR A 175 -3.32 -21.70 -5.81
C TYR A 175 -3.44 -20.25 -5.32
N ILE A 176 -4.46 -19.95 -4.54
CA ILE A 176 -4.68 -18.62 -3.94
C ILE A 176 -4.53 -18.67 -2.42
N THR A 177 -5.13 -19.67 -1.77
CA THR A 177 -5.27 -19.70 -0.31
C THR A 177 -3.96 -19.96 0.44
N TYR A 178 -2.92 -20.45 -0.24
CA TYR A 178 -1.59 -20.66 0.35
C TYR A 178 -1.00 -19.40 0.99
N MET A 179 -1.42 -18.23 0.53
CA MET A 179 -1.01 -16.94 1.07
C MET A 179 -1.38 -16.77 2.55
N PHE A 180 -2.39 -17.47 3.03
CA PHE A 180 -2.85 -17.42 4.42
C PHE A 180 -2.08 -18.35 5.36
N VAL A 181 -1.20 -19.21 4.84
CA VAL A 181 -0.42 -20.17 5.62
C VAL A 181 0.97 -19.62 5.87
N HIS A 182 1.39 -19.51 7.14
CA HIS A 182 2.73 -19.02 7.48
C HIS A 182 3.47 -19.99 8.39
N ILE A 183 4.76 -20.19 8.14
CA ILE A 183 5.62 -21.11 8.88
C ILE A 183 6.55 -20.29 9.76
N GLY A 184 6.26 -20.28 11.08
CA GLY A 184 7.00 -19.52 12.07
C GLY A 184 6.67 -18.03 12.12
N TYR A 185 7.01 -17.41 13.26
CA TYR A 185 6.67 -16.01 13.53
C TYR A 185 7.38 -15.03 12.60
N LEU A 186 8.65 -15.27 12.30
CA LEU A 186 9.43 -14.34 11.48
C LEU A 186 8.86 -14.25 10.07
N HIS A 187 8.47 -15.40 9.48
CA HIS A 187 7.84 -15.45 8.16
C HIS A 187 6.53 -14.64 8.12
N LEU A 188 5.68 -14.79 9.13
CA LEU A 188 4.46 -13.99 9.24
C LEU A 188 4.78 -12.50 9.41
N ILE A 189 5.62 -12.14 10.39
CA ILE A 189 5.89 -10.73 10.75
C ILE A 189 6.48 -9.98 9.56
N VAL A 190 7.45 -10.56 8.84
CA VAL A 190 8.07 -9.92 7.68
C VAL A 190 7.04 -9.69 6.58
N ASN A 191 6.20 -10.70 6.25
CA ASN A 191 5.14 -10.52 5.25
C ASN A 191 4.16 -9.42 5.66
N LEU A 192 3.64 -9.43 6.90
CA LEU A 192 2.72 -8.41 7.40
C LEU A 192 3.33 -7.01 7.38
N CYS A 193 4.58 -6.87 7.83
CA CYS A 193 5.26 -5.58 7.84
C CYS A 193 5.39 -5.00 6.43
N VAL A 194 5.91 -5.77 5.47
CA VAL A 194 6.10 -5.30 4.10
C VAL A 194 4.75 -5.05 3.42
N GLN A 195 3.77 -5.92 3.61
CA GLN A 195 2.42 -5.81 3.08
C GLN A 195 1.72 -4.52 3.55
N ILE A 196 1.79 -4.20 4.84
CA ILE A 196 1.21 -2.98 5.40
C ILE A 196 2.01 -1.75 4.98
N LEU A 197 3.35 -1.79 5.10
CA LEU A 197 4.20 -0.64 4.79
C LEU A 197 4.14 -0.22 3.32
N LEU A 198 4.04 -1.17 2.39
CA LEU A 198 4.00 -0.87 0.96
C LEU A 198 2.57 -0.85 0.41
N GLY A 199 1.71 -1.74 0.85
CA GLY A 199 0.37 -1.87 0.31
C GLY A 199 -0.58 -0.77 0.76
N THR A 200 -0.54 -0.38 2.04
CA THR A 200 -1.41 0.69 2.56
C THR A 200 -1.20 2.03 1.84
N PRO A 201 0.03 2.53 1.64
CA PRO A 201 0.25 3.73 0.85
C PRO A 201 -0.20 3.61 -0.61
N LEU A 202 0.00 2.44 -1.23
CA LEU A 202 -0.54 2.20 -2.58
C LEU A 202 -2.08 2.28 -2.62
N GLU A 203 -2.77 1.76 -1.59
CA GLU A 203 -4.23 1.87 -1.48
C GLU A 203 -4.69 3.31 -1.32
N MET A 204 -3.97 4.12 -0.53
CA MET A 204 -4.27 5.54 -0.34
C MET A 204 -4.18 6.32 -1.66
N VAL A 205 -3.21 5.97 -2.53
CA VAL A 205 -2.99 6.63 -3.82
C VAL A 205 -3.89 6.07 -4.92
N HIS A 206 -4.02 4.74 -5.00
CA HIS A 206 -4.61 4.07 -6.16
C HIS A 206 -5.96 3.42 -5.89
N ARG A 207 -6.52 3.51 -4.67
CA ARG A 207 -7.72 2.83 -4.16
C ARG A 207 -7.46 1.34 -3.86
N TRP A 208 -8.09 0.84 -2.79
CA TRP A 208 -7.90 -0.51 -2.26
C TRP A 208 -8.13 -1.64 -3.28
N TRP A 209 -9.16 -1.55 -4.13
CA TRP A 209 -9.50 -2.62 -5.06
C TRP A 209 -8.43 -2.82 -6.17
N ARG A 210 -7.72 -1.75 -6.60
CA ARG A 210 -6.63 -1.84 -7.57
C ARG A 210 -5.43 -2.57 -6.97
N VAL A 211 -5.10 -2.24 -5.74
CA VAL A 211 -3.99 -2.87 -5.02
C VAL A 211 -4.30 -4.34 -4.76
N LEU A 212 -5.55 -4.68 -4.41
CA LEU A 212 -5.98 -6.08 -4.28
C LEU A 212 -5.85 -6.87 -5.58
N ILE A 213 -6.21 -6.29 -6.73
CA ILE A 213 -6.03 -6.98 -8.03
C ILE A 213 -4.55 -7.29 -8.26
N ILE A 214 -3.64 -6.35 -8.00
CA ILE A 214 -2.19 -6.57 -8.14
C ILE A 214 -1.70 -7.65 -7.17
N TYR A 215 -2.12 -7.56 -5.93
CA TYR A 215 -1.76 -8.51 -4.89
C TYR A 215 -2.18 -9.95 -5.25
N PHE A 216 -3.46 -10.16 -5.58
CA PHE A 216 -3.96 -11.47 -5.97
C PHE A 216 -3.39 -11.98 -7.30
N ALA A 217 -3.08 -11.09 -8.24
CA ALA A 217 -2.36 -11.44 -9.46
C ALA A 217 -0.96 -11.99 -9.13
N GLY A 218 -0.26 -11.38 -8.17
CA GLY A 218 1.02 -11.86 -7.67
C GLY A 218 0.91 -13.20 -6.94
N VAL A 219 -0.10 -13.37 -6.10
CA VAL A 219 -0.38 -14.64 -5.40
C VAL A 219 -0.62 -15.76 -6.41
N ALA A 220 -1.49 -15.55 -7.40
CA ALA A 220 -1.78 -16.55 -8.43
C ALA A 220 -0.56 -16.89 -9.29
N ALA A 221 0.20 -15.87 -9.70
CA ALA A 221 1.42 -16.06 -10.46
C ALA A 221 2.49 -16.80 -9.64
N GLY A 222 2.60 -16.50 -8.33
CA GLY A 222 3.52 -17.16 -7.41
C GLY A 222 3.32 -18.67 -7.35
N SER A 223 2.09 -19.12 -7.13
CA SER A 223 1.79 -20.56 -7.07
C SER A 223 1.91 -21.25 -8.43
N LEU A 224 1.44 -20.61 -9.51
CA LEU A 224 1.57 -21.16 -10.86
C LEU A 224 3.03 -21.19 -11.32
N GLY A 225 3.81 -20.16 -11.02
CA GLY A 225 5.25 -20.13 -11.30
C GLY A 225 5.99 -21.23 -10.57
N THR A 226 5.76 -21.39 -9.27
CA THR A 226 6.33 -22.47 -8.46
C THR A 226 5.94 -23.84 -9.01
N SER A 227 4.68 -24.03 -9.40
CA SER A 227 4.21 -25.32 -9.93
C SER A 227 4.98 -25.77 -11.17
N ILE A 228 5.44 -24.83 -11.98
CA ILE A 228 6.19 -25.15 -13.21
C ILE A 228 7.68 -25.35 -12.93
N THR A 229 8.25 -24.47 -12.09
CA THR A 229 9.70 -24.46 -11.86
C THR A 229 10.14 -25.49 -10.82
N ASP A 230 9.27 -25.80 -9.85
CA ASP A 230 9.53 -26.79 -8.79
C ASP A 230 8.25 -27.58 -8.46
N PRO A 231 7.92 -28.56 -9.31
CA PRO A 231 6.61 -29.25 -9.30
C PRO A 231 6.36 -30.13 -8.06
N THR A 232 7.38 -30.31 -7.21
CA THR A 232 7.29 -31.17 -6.00
C THR A 232 7.14 -30.38 -4.72
N VAL A 233 7.33 -29.07 -4.77
CA VAL A 233 7.38 -28.20 -3.58
C VAL A 233 5.98 -27.75 -3.17
N LYS A 234 5.66 -27.87 -1.88
CA LYS A 234 4.52 -27.21 -1.25
C LYS A 234 4.83 -25.75 -1.01
N LEU A 235 3.84 -24.86 -1.23
CA LEU A 235 4.03 -23.42 -1.09
C LEU A 235 3.12 -22.87 0.02
N ALA A 236 3.71 -22.03 0.88
CA ALA A 236 3.04 -21.29 1.93
C ALA A 236 3.61 -19.88 2.02
N GLY A 237 2.78 -18.91 2.41
CA GLY A 237 3.16 -17.52 2.64
C GLY A 237 2.57 -16.52 1.65
N ALA A 238 2.37 -15.31 2.14
CA ALA A 238 1.85 -14.18 1.38
C ALA A 238 2.86 -13.57 0.39
N SER A 239 4.08 -14.06 0.38
CA SER A 239 5.23 -13.42 -0.30
C SER A 239 5.03 -13.20 -1.81
N GLY A 240 4.32 -14.08 -2.53
CA GLY A 240 3.99 -13.84 -3.93
C GLY A 240 3.22 -12.51 -4.14
N GLY A 241 2.25 -12.24 -3.26
CA GLY A 241 1.53 -10.96 -3.22
C GLY A 241 2.39 -9.80 -2.75
N VAL A 242 3.21 -10.00 -1.72
CA VAL A 242 4.13 -8.99 -1.19
C VAL A 242 5.12 -8.52 -2.27
N TYR A 243 5.71 -9.45 -3.03
CA TYR A 243 6.61 -9.10 -4.14
C TYR A 243 5.89 -8.37 -5.26
N SER A 244 4.61 -8.67 -5.48
CA SER A 244 3.80 -7.90 -6.44
C SER A 244 3.59 -6.45 -5.98
N LEU A 245 3.44 -6.19 -4.68
CA LEU A 245 3.36 -4.83 -4.14
C LEU A 245 4.68 -4.07 -4.32
N ILE A 246 5.83 -4.72 -4.04
CA ILE A 246 7.15 -4.12 -4.25
C ILE A 246 7.31 -3.68 -5.71
N THR A 247 6.99 -4.55 -6.66
CA THR A 247 7.16 -4.24 -8.08
C THR A 247 6.05 -3.35 -8.64
N ALA A 248 4.91 -3.23 -7.97
CA ALA A 248 3.91 -2.21 -8.27
C ALA A 248 4.46 -0.79 -8.05
N HIS A 249 5.29 -0.56 -7.03
CA HIS A 249 6.01 0.70 -6.89
C HIS A 249 6.97 0.95 -8.06
N ILE A 250 7.68 -0.09 -8.53
CA ILE A 250 8.52 0.02 -9.73
C ILE A 250 7.67 0.39 -10.95
N SER A 251 6.47 -0.17 -11.10
CA SER A 251 5.53 0.20 -12.17
C SER A 251 5.16 1.68 -12.12
N THR A 252 4.86 2.21 -10.93
CA THR A 252 4.56 3.63 -10.73
C THR A 252 5.74 4.51 -11.15
N ILE A 253 6.97 4.13 -10.78
CA ILE A 253 8.19 4.86 -11.14
C ILE A 253 8.39 4.86 -12.66
N ILE A 254 8.23 3.72 -13.33
CA ILE A 254 8.42 3.58 -14.78
C ILE A 254 7.40 4.45 -15.54
N MET A 255 6.14 4.40 -15.11
CA MET A 255 5.04 5.09 -15.80
C MET A 255 5.01 6.59 -15.54
N ASN A 256 5.58 7.06 -14.43
CA ASN A 256 5.58 8.47 -14.06
C ASN A 256 7.01 9.01 -13.91
N TRP A 257 7.96 8.49 -14.68
CA TRP A 257 9.39 8.77 -14.56
C TRP A 257 9.74 10.28 -14.57
N ARG A 258 9.02 11.06 -15.36
CA ARG A 258 9.29 12.50 -15.54
C ARG A 258 8.70 13.36 -14.43
N GLU A 259 7.71 12.83 -13.75
CA GLU A 259 6.94 13.48 -12.69
C GLU A 259 7.49 13.15 -11.29
N MET A 260 8.45 12.21 -11.20
CA MET A 260 9.05 11.79 -9.94
C MET A 260 10.29 12.64 -9.60
N GLU A 261 10.46 12.97 -8.32
CA GLU A 261 11.57 13.82 -7.86
C GLU A 261 12.93 13.10 -7.94
N TYR A 262 12.98 11.81 -7.53
CA TYR A 262 14.21 10.99 -7.53
C TYR A 262 13.95 9.58 -8.10
N PRO A 263 13.52 9.44 -9.37
CA PRO A 263 13.05 8.15 -9.90
C PRO A 263 14.16 7.09 -9.92
N LEU A 264 15.40 7.48 -10.20
CA LEU A 264 16.54 6.57 -10.29
C LEU A 264 16.92 6.02 -8.90
N LEU A 265 16.88 6.86 -7.87
CA LEU A 265 17.17 6.46 -6.49
C LEU A 265 16.08 5.49 -5.99
N GLN A 266 14.82 5.82 -6.22
CA GLN A 266 13.69 4.97 -5.82
C GLN A 266 13.73 3.61 -6.53
N LEU A 267 13.97 3.62 -7.85
CA LEU A 267 14.12 2.39 -8.63
C LEU A 267 15.27 1.54 -8.09
N ALA A 268 16.44 2.15 -7.80
CA ALA A 268 17.59 1.45 -7.25
C ALA A 268 17.27 0.80 -5.90
N ILE A 269 16.57 1.50 -5.00
CA ILE A 269 16.16 0.96 -3.70
C ILE A 269 15.29 -0.28 -3.88
N PHE A 270 14.23 -0.22 -4.69
CA PHE A 270 13.34 -1.36 -4.90
C PHE A 270 14.02 -2.53 -5.62
N LEU A 271 14.92 -2.25 -6.59
CA LEU A 271 15.69 -3.29 -7.28
C LEU A 271 16.70 -3.96 -6.35
N ILE A 272 17.34 -3.21 -5.44
CA ILE A 272 18.26 -3.77 -4.44
C ILE A 272 17.51 -4.66 -3.46
N ILE A 273 16.38 -4.19 -2.92
CA ILE A 273 15.57 -4.99 -1.99
C ILE A 273 15.13 -6.30 -2.64
N THR A 274 14.55 -6.23 -3.84
CA THR A 274 14.07 -7.41 -4.58
C THR A 274 15.22 -8.31 -4.99
N GLY A 275 16.31 -7.74 -5.50
CA GLY A 275 17.46 -8.47 -6.00
C GLY A 275 18.27 -9.16 -4.91
N CYS A 276 18.44 -8.53 -3.75
CA CYS A 276 19.12 -9.16 -2.61
C CYS A 276 18.36 -10.38 -2.10
N ASP A 277 17.05 -10.28 -1.93
CA ASP A 277 16.25 -11.37 -1.38
C ASP A 277 16.14 -12.55 -2.38
N VAL A 278 15.80 -12.27 -3.64
CA VAL A 278 15.77 -13.32 -4.69
C VAL A 278 17.17 -13.91 -4.89
N GLY A 279 18.21 -13.08 -4.86
CA GLY A 279 19.59 -13.52 -5.00
C GLY A 279 20.04 -14.44 -3.86
N THR A 280 19.73 -14.10 -2.62
CA THR A 280 20.04 -14.96 -1.45
C THR A 280 19.26 -16.27 -1.53
N ALA A 281 17.96 -16.24 -1.86
CA ALA A 281 17.16 -17.45 -1.99
C ALA A 281 17.68 -18.40 -3.09
N ILE A 282 18.16 -17.86 -4.22
CA ILE A 282 18.79 -18.65 -5.28
C ILE A 282 20.14 -19.21 -4.81
N TYR A 283 20.97 -18.39 -4.12
CA TYR A 283 22.27 -18.80 -3.60
C TYR A 283 22.12 -19.93 -2.58
N ASP A 284 21.19 -19.80 -1.62
CA ASP A 284 20.93 -20.82 -0.61
C ASP A 284 20.48 -22.14 -1.24
N ARG A 285 19.64 -22.07 -2.27
CA ARG A 285 19.13 -23.26 -2.97
C ARG A 285 20.19 -23.99 -3.80
N TYR A 286 20.97 -23.26 -4.62
CA TYR A 286 21.82 -23.86 -5.64
C TYR A 286 23.30 -23.94 -5.28
N VAL A 287 23.76 -23.13 -4.31
CA VAL A 287 25.17 -23.10 -3.87
C VAL A 287 25.34 -23.76 -2.52
N LEU A 288 24.45 -23.49 -1.57
CA LEU A 288 24.54 -24.06 -0.21
C LEU A 288 23.76 -25.37 -0.06
N ASP A 289 22.98 -25.77 -1.08
CA ASP A 289 22.10 -26.96 -1.07
C ASP A 289 21.15 -27.00 0.15
N ILE A 290 20.79 -25.83 0.64
CA ILE A 290 19.83 -25.66 1.74
C ILE A 290 18.44 -25.84 1.16
N ASN A 291 17.86 -27.02 1.40
CA ASN A 291 16.50 -27.35 1.00
C ASN A 291 15.46 -26.70 1.95
N GLU A 292 15.63 -25.43 2.24
CA GLU A 292 14.52 -24.66 2.81
C GLU A 292 13.46 -24.48 1.73
N HIS A 293 12.20 -24.73 2.07
CA HIS A 293 11.04 -24.59 1.17
C HIS A 293 10.73 -23.11 0.90
N ILE A 294 11.76 -22.31 0.62
CA ILE A 294 11.62 -20.90 0.26
C ILE A 294 11.16 -20.84 -1.19
N GLY A 295 9.98 -20.29 -1.40
CA GLY A 295 9.37 -20.19 -2.71
C GLY A 295 10.00 -19.10 -3.60
N TYR A 296 11.34 -19.17 -3.88
CA TYR A 296 12.02 -18.18 -4.74
C TYR A 296 11.29 -17.98 -6.08
N ALA A 297 10.74 -19.05 -6.62
CA ALA A 297 9.96 -18.99 -7.84
C ALA A 297 8.65 -18.21 -7.66
N ALA A 298 8.02 -18.32 -6.47
CA ALA A 298 6.85 -17.51 -6.13
C ALA A 298 7.19 -16.04 -6.01
N HIS A 299 8.35 -15.70 -5.41
CA HIS A 299 8.84 -14.33 -5.32
C HIS A 299 9.05 -13.72 -6.70
N LEU A 300 9.81 -14.40 -7.56
CA LEU A 300 10.08 -13.93 -8.93
C LEU A 300 8.80 -13.81 -9.78
N ALA A 301 7.94 -14.83 -9.76
CA ALA A 301 6.69 -14.80 -10.50
C ALA A 301 5.74 -13.72 -9.99
N GLY A 302 5.66 -13.54 -8.65
CA GLY A 302 4.92 -12.46 -8.01
C GLY A 302 5.45 -11.09 -8.41
N ALA A 303 6.77 -10.90 -8.43
CA ALA A 303 7.41 -9.67 -8.86
C ALA A 303 7.11 -9.35 -10.34
N ILE A 304 7.19 -10.32 -11.23
CA ILE A 304 6.84 -10.16 -12.66
C ILE A 304 5.36 -9.77 -12.79
N ALA A 305 4.47 -10.48 -12.09
CA ALA A 305 3.05 -10.19 -12.11
C ALA A 305 2.74 -8.77 -11.60
N GLY A 306 3.33 -8.38 -10.48
CA GLY A 306 3.15 -7.05 -9.91
C GLY A 306 3.61 -5.94 -10.82
N LEU A 307 4.75 -6.13 -11.51
CA LEU A 307 5.23 -5.19 -12.52
C LEU A 307 4.26 -5.07 -13.70
N LEU A 308 3.89 -6.19 -14.30
CA LEU A 308 3.04 -6.20 -15.49
C LEU A 308 1.62 -5.71 -15.19
N VAL A 309 1.01 -6.17 -14.13
CA VAL A 309 -0.35 -5.77 -13.74
C VAL A 309 -0.36 -4.37 -13.16
N GLY A 310 0.68 -3.96 -12.42
CA GLY A 310 0.85 -2.61 -11.90
C GLY A 310 0.83 -1.55 -13.00
N ILE A 311 1.56 -1.76 -14.09
CA ILE A 311 1.54 -0.87 -15.28
C ILE A 311 0.11 -0.66 -15.81
N ASN A 312 -0.75 -1.68 -15.70
CA ASN A 312 -2.10 -1.62 -16.25
C ASN A 312 -3.14 -1.04 -15.29
N ILE A 313 -3.00 -1.33 -14.00
CA ILE A 313 -4.05 -1.07 -13.01
C ILE A 313 -3.81 0.21 -12.24
N LEU A 314 -2.54 0.61 -12.01
CA LEU A 314 -2.22 1.82 -11.29
C LEU A 314 -2.52 3.06 -12.13
N ARG A 315 -2.78 4.16 -11.45
CA ARG A 315 -3.07 5.44 -12.11
C ARG A 315 -1.79 6.10 -12.56
N ASN A 316 -1.82 6.65 -13.77
CA ASN A 316 -0.75 7.44 -14.34
C ASN A 316 -1.21 8.90 -14.43
N ILE A 317 -0.32 9.84 -14.16
CA ILE A 317 -0.59 11.28 -14.25
C ILE A 317 -0.82 11.70 -15.70
N ARG A 318 0.00 11.19 -16.61
CA ARG A 318 -0.10 11.46 -18.05
C ARG A 318 -0.04 10.15 -18.82
N VAL A 319 -0.81 10.05 -19.90
CA VAL A 319 -0.78 8.88 -20.79
C VAL A 319 -0.20 9.29 -22.13
N THR A 320 1.11 9.07 -22.29
CA THR A 320 1.80 9.30 -23.57
C THR A 320 1.57 8.13 -24.53
N ARG A 321 1.87 8.35 -25.84
CA ARG A 321 1.78 7.28 -26.84
C ARG A 321 2.70 6.09 -26.52
N LYS A 322 3.88 6.35 -25.94
CA LYS A 322 4.84 5.30 -25.55
C LYS A 322 4.31 4.47 -24.37
N GLU A 323 3.75 5.12 -23.36
CA GLU A 323 3.14 4.46 -22.20
C GLU A 323 1.96 3.58 -22.61
N ARG A 324 1.15 4.01 -23.58
CA ARG A 324 0.07 3.19 -24.13
C ARG A 324 0.58 1.91 -24.81
N VAL A 325 1.74 1.95 -25.47
CA VAL A 325 2.37 0.75 -26.04
C VAL A 325 2.86 -0.18 -24.94
N ILE A 326 3.52 0.36 -23.91
CA ILE A 326 3.99 -0.41 -22.75
C ILE A 326 2.79 -1.05 -22.03
N TRP A 327 1.69 -0.33 -21.89
CA TRP A 327 0.44 -0.81 -21.30
C TRP A 327 -0.10 -2.05 -22.04
N TRP A 328 -0.18 -2.01 -23.39
CA TRP A 328 -0.64 -3.15 -24.17
C TRP A 328 0.34 -4.34 -24.12
N ILE A 329 1.64 -4.07 -24.16
CA ILE A 329 2.66 -5.12 -24.07
C ILE A 329 2.56 -5.84 -22.73
N SER A 330 2.44 -5.09 -21.63
CA SER A 330 2.40 -5.67 -20.28
C SER A 330 1.16 -6.52 -20.03
N ILE A 331 -0.04 -6.09 -20.47
CA ILE A 331 -1.24 -6.91 -20.30
C ILE A 331 -1.20 -8.19 -21.15
N VAL A 332 -0.75 -8.09 -22.41
CA VAL A 332 -0.60 -9.26 -23.28
C VAL A 332 0.44 -10.22 -22.70
N ALA A 333 1.57 -9.72 -22.21
CA ALA A 333 2.60 -10.54 -21.59
C ALA A 333 2.06 -11.26 -20.34
N TYR A 334 1.37 -10.54 -19.43
CA TYR A 334 0.77 -11.16 -18.25
C TYR A 334 -0.22 -12.26 -18.60
N ILE A 335 -1.18 -11.97 -19.48
CA ILE A 335 -2.20 -12.96 -19.91
C ILE A 335 -1.52 -14.17 -20.57
N THR A 336 -0.51 -13.96 -21.41
CA THR A 336 0.21 -15.05 -22.09
C THR A 336 0.94 -15.92 -21.06
N LEU A 337 1.68 -15.35 -20.13
CA LEU A 337 2.39 -16.10 -19.08
C LEU A 337 1.43 -16.91 -18.22
N MET A 338 0.32 -16.31 -17.80
CA MET A 338 -0.70 -17.01 -16.99
C MET A 338 -1.37 -18.13 -17.80
N ALA A 339 -1.70 -17.88 -19.06
CA ALA A 339 -2.30 -18.91 -19.94
C ALA A 339 -1.35 -20.10 -20.14
N ILE A 340 -0.06 -19.84 -20.41
CA ILE A 340 0.96 -20.88 -20.51
C ILE A 340 1.02 -21.69 -19.20
N ALA A 341 1.06 -21.02 -18.05
CA ALA A 341 1.15 -21.68 -16.77
C ALA A 341 -0.08 -22.55 -16.46
N ILE A 342 -1.28 -22.06 -16.75
CA ILE A 342 -2.53 -22.79 -16.55
C ILE A 342 -2.60 -24.00 -17.51
N ILE A 343 -2.29 -23.81 -18.80
CA ILE A 343 -2.29 -24.89 -19.79
C ILE A 343 -1.27 -25.97 -19.41
N TRP A 344 -0.07 -25.57 -18.95
CA TRP A 344 0.95 -26.51 -18.49
C TRP A 344 0.44 -27.37 -17.34
N ASN A 345 -0.16 -26.75 -16.34
CA ASN A 345 -0.74 -27.47 -15.18
C ASN A 345 -1.89 -28.42 -15.57
N ALA A 346 -2.65 -28.07 -16.58
CA ALA A 346 -3.80 -28.88 -17.03
C ALA A 346 -3.38 -30.02 -17.99
N ALA A 347 -2.45 -29.74 -18.92
CA ALA A 347 -2.12 -30.66 -20.02
C ALA A 347 -1.01 -31.67 -19.67
N PHE A 348 -0.07 -31.30 -18.81
CA PHE A 348 1.12 -32.11 -18.53
C PHE A 348 1.05 -32.79 -17.16
N SER A 349 0.03 -33.59 -16.93
CA SER A 349 -0.20 -34.26 -15.63
C SER A 349 0.96 -35.16 -15.17
N SER A 350 1.71 -35.75 -16.12
CA SER A 350 2.87 -36.62 -15.85
C SER A 350 4.10 -35.84 -15.31
N TYR A 351 4.12 -34.52 -15.49
CA TYR A 351 5.19 -33.64 -14.96
C TYR A 351 5.12 -33.47 -13.47
N PHE A 352 3.96 -33.70 -12.88
CA PHE A 352 3.66 -33.46 -11.47
C PHE A 352 3.56 -34.73 -10.67
N PRO A 353 3.67 -34.68 -9.34
CA PRO A 353 3.38 -35.81 -8.46
C PRO A 353 1.99 -36.39 -8.70
N PRO A 354 1.79 -37.71 -8.46
CA PRO A 354 0.47 -38.34 -8.52
C PRO A 354 -0.52 -37.60 -7.63
N GLN A 355 -1.76 -37.45 -8.14
CA GLN A 355 -2.81 -36.77 -7.38
C GLN A 355 -3.30 -37.65 -6.23
N ASN A 356 -3.37 -37.08 -5.04
CA ASN A 356 -3.90 -37.71 -3.85
C ASN A 356 -5.36 -37.27 -3.64
N PHE A 357 -6.29 -38.16 -3.95
CA PHE A 357 -7.73 -37.92 -3.83
C PHE A 357 -8.29 -38.30 -2.43
N ASN A 358 -7.47 -38.83 -1.52
CA ASN A 358 -7.91 -39.14 -0.19
C ASN A 358 -8.31 -37.84 0.54
N ARG A 359 -9.53 -37.81 1.05
CA ARG A 359 -9.92 -36.71 1.96
C ARG A 359 -8.98 -36.75 3.18
N LEU A 360 -8.68 -35.56 3.70
CA LEU A 360 -7.98 -35.46 4.97
C LEU A 360 -8.80 -36.27 6.00
N ASP A 361 -8.24 -37.38 6.50
CA ASP A 361 -8.81 -38.06 7.62
C ASP A 361 -8.73 -37.09 8.81
N THR A 362 -9.88 -36.52 9.16
CA THR A 362 -10.02 -35.68 10.35
C THR A 362 -10.06 -36.64 11.55
N ASN A 363 -8.88 -37.08 11.99
CA ASN A 363 -8.69 -37.69 13.30
C ASN A 363 -8.22 -36.65 14.30
#